data_c68d9266b5610a2c40546806c6162301
#
_entry.id   c68d9266b5610a2c40546806c6162301
#
_cell.length_a   1.000
_cell.length_b   1.000
_cell.length_c   1.000
_cell.angle_alpha   90.00
_cell.angle_beta   90.00
_cell.angle_gamma   90.00
#
_symmetry.space_group_name_H-M   'P 1'
#
loop_
_entity.id
_entity.type
_entity.pdbx_description
1 polymer ?
#
loop_
_entity_poly.entity_id
_entity_poly.type
_entity_poly.pdbx_seq_one_letter_code
_entity_poly.pdbx_strand_id
1 'polypeptide(L)'
;MAAQKKKAPVKPMKKVTTKTIESRKPLVGKDLRQEVVIRADSKAQRTGAQRIAPDHSPRAKPVAVQAPKQLAASASSGDLQRRVEQFLFAQSELLDHKHWQDYIDLVADDGVYWMPVTTGQTEWEGSPSIFAEDKPMMRVRMGRVTHPNAWSQAPMWATNHVIGNVVIEKEGAKEVTVRSRFHMMELRRDNVRHFGGTYRHTLVKSGNGFKIKLQRVDMFNSQAPYDYVLQVWV
;
A
#
# COMPACT_ATOMS: atom_id res chain seq x y z
N MET A 1 40.84 54.45 -11.61
CA MET A 1 39.91 55.04 -10.60
C MET A 1 38.87 53.99 -10.22
N ALA A 2 39.02 53.37 -9.08
CA ALA A 2 38.15 52.30 -8.60
C ALA A 2 37.15 52.87 -7.59
N ALA A 3 35.86 52.76 -7.84
CA ALA A 3 34.80 53.24 -6.96
C ALA A 3 34.50 52.21 -5.88
N GLN A 4 34.80 52.53 -4.64
CA GLN A 4 34.45 51.73 -3.44
C GLN A 4 32.95 51.88 -3.12
N LYS A 5 32.18 50.76 -3.14
CA LYS A 5 30.81 50.71 -2.63
C LYS A 5 30.83 50.53 -1.09
N LYS A 6 30.28 51.51 -0.38
CA LYS A 6 30.08 51.50 1.08
C LYS A 6 29.04 50.45 1.45
N LYS A 7 29.39 49.57 2.40
CA LYS A 7 28.47 48.64 3.06
C LYS A 7 27.60 49.38 4.09
N ALA A 8 26.29 49.09 4.09
CA ALA A 8 25.34 49.60 5.09
C ALA A 8 25.46 48.82 6.42
N PRO A 9 25.17 49.45 7.59
CA PRO A 9 25.33 48.82 8.89
C PRO A 9 24.22 47.81 9.20
N VAL A 10 24.63 46.67 9.75
CA VAL A 10 23.76 45.58 10.23
C VAL A 10 23.19 45.95 11.59
N LYS A 11 21.86 45.91 11.73
CA LYS A 11 21.17 46.14 13.02
C LYS A 11 21.36 44.93 13.94
N PRO A 12 21.57 45.14 15.25
CA PRO A 12 21.77 44.06 16.19
C PRO A 12 20.46 43.30 16.49
N MET A 13 20.54 41.95 16.50
CA MET A 13 19.44 41.06 16.87
C MET A 13 19.12 41.18 18.38
N LYS A 14 17.82 41.28 18.68
CA LYS A 14 17.28 41.28 20.04
C LYS A 14 17.52 39.92 20.70
N LYS A 15 18.09 39.89 21.91
CA LYS A 15 18.27 38.72 22.74
C LYS A 15 16.91 38.11 23.10
N VAL A 16 16.71 36.84 22.77
CA VAL A 16 15.57 36.03 23.24
C VAL A 16 15.90 35.53 24.64
N THR A 17 15.10 35.92 25.61
CA THR A 17 15.22 35.47 27.01
C THR A 17 14.60 34.07 27.13
N THR A 18 15.41 33.08 27.45
CA THR A 18 14.99 31.72 27.77
C THR A 18 14.32 31.73 29.16
N LYS A 19 13.00 31.47 29.22
CA LYS A 19 12.31 31.20 30.48
C LYS A 19 12.57 29.76 30.86
N THR A 20 13.20 29.59 32.03
CA THR A 20 13.40 28.30 32.70
C THR A 20 12.05 27.65 33.02
N ILE A 21 11.82 26.44 32.54
CA ILE A 21 10.65 25.63 32.92
C ILE A 21 10.98 24.91 34.20
N GLU A 22 10.33 25.30 35.30
CA GLU A 22 10.40 24.59 36.58
C GLU A 22 9.83 23.17 36.46
N SER A 23 10.57 22.22 36.96
CA SER A 23 10.25 20.80 37.04
C SER A 23 9.00 20.57 37.92
N ARG A 24 7.91 20.11 37.34
CA ARG A 24 6.75 19.60 38.09
C ARG A 24 7.03 18.18 38.57
N LYS A 25 6.89 17.99 39.90
CA LYS A 25 6.98 16.71 40.60
C LYS A 25 5.92 15.71 40.08
N PRO A 26 6.19 14.39 40.08
CA PRO A 26 5.23 13.38 39.68
C PRO A 26 4.11 13.25 40.72
N LEU A 27 2.86 13.28 40.30
CA LEU A 27 1.69 12.98 41.09
C LEU A 27 1.56 11.46 41.23
N VAL A 28 1.75 10.96 42.45
CA VAL A 28 1.46 9.58 42.86
C VAL A 28 -0.05 9.43 43.11
N GLY A 29 -0.62 8.47 42.46
CA GLY A 29 -1.82 7.70 42.75
C GLY A 29 -3.03 8.42 43.33
N LYS A 30 -4.12 8.44 42.58
CA LYS A 30 -5.50 8.24 43.08
C LYS A 30 -6.36 7.70 41.94
N ASP A 31 -7.18 6.73 42.32
CA ASP A 31 -8.20 6.01 41.55
C ASP A 31 -8.89 6.82 40.47
N LEU A 32 -8.76 6.38 39.22
CA LEU A 32 -9.61 6.82 38.10
C LEU A 32 -10.61 5.71 37.76
N ARG A 33 -11.58 5.46 38.63
CA ARG A 33 -12.86 4.92 38.20
C ARG A 33 -13.78 6.12 37.96
N GLN A 34 -13.74 6.67 36.76
CA GLN A 34 -14.81 7.55 36.28
C GLN A 34 -15.84 6.69 35.57
N GLU A 35 -16.98 6.51 36.24
CA GLU A 35 -18.20 6.04 35.63
C GLU A 35 -18.62 7.01 34.52
N VAL A 36 -18.65 6.51 33.28
CA VAL A 36 -19.22 7.25 32.16
C VAL A 36 -20.73 7.19 32.31
N VAL A 37 -21.33 8.21 32.97
CA VAL A 37 -22.76 8.41 32.99
C VAL A 37 -23.17 8.98 31.63
N ILE A 38 -23.72 8.13 30.78
CA ILE A 38 -24.41 8.56 29.55
C ILE A 38 -25.73 9.17 29.93
N ARG A 39 -25.79 10.50 30.01
CA ARG A 39 -27.08 11.21 30.08
C ARG A 39 -27.71 11.18 28.70
N ALA A 40 -28.78 10.40 28.56
CA ALA A 40 -29.66 10.45 27.41
C ALA A 40 -30.50 11.72 27.49
N ASP A 41 -30.13 12.79 26.81
CA ASP A 41 -31.02 13.93 26.60
C ASP A 41 -32.08 13.59 25.54
N SER A 42 -33.26 13.23 26.04
CA SER A 42 -34.45 12.99 25.24
C SER A 42 -35.08 14.33 24.84
N LYS A 43 -34.67 14.91 23.74
CA LYS A 43 -35.47 15.85 22.93
C LYS A 43 -34.96 15.89 21.48
N ALA A 44 -35.11 14.80 20.77
CA ALA A 44 -35.11 14.85 19.32
C ALA A 44 -36.55 15.04 18.84
N GLN A 45 -36.81 16.17 18.21
CA GLN A 45 -38.05 16.46 17.52
C GLN A 45 -38.33 15.38 16.47
N ARG A 46 -39.51 14.77 16.57
CA ARG A 46 -40.03 13.85 15.54
C ARG A 46 -40.34 14.66 14.27
N THR A 47 -39.40 14.78 13.37
CA THR A 47 -39.69 15.09 11.97
C THR A 47 -40.16 13.80 11.30
N GLY A 48 -41.29 13.89 10.59
CA GLY A 48 -42.08 12.78 10.09
C GLY A 48 -41.28 11.73 9.35
N ALA A 49 -41.33 10.52 9.85
CA ALA A 49 -40.83 9.35 9.15
C ALA A 49 -41.73 9.11 7.91
N GLN A 50 -41.25 9.46 6.72
CA GLN A 50 -41.82 8.93 5.48
C GLN A 50 -41.68 7.41 5.54
N ARG A 51 -42.84 6.72 5.58
CA ARG A 51 -42.88 5.26 5.39
C ARG A 51 -42.37 4.94 4.00
N ILE A 52 -41.16 4.40 3.95
CA ILE A 52 -40.63 3.78 2.73
C ILE A 52 -41.53 2.57 2.46
N ALA A 53 -42.26 2.60 1.35
CA ALA A 53 -43.05 1.46 0.91
C ALA A 53 -42.10 0.25 0.71
N PRO A 54 -42.54 -0.97 1.04
CA PRO A 54 -41.72 -2.15 0.81
C PRO A 54 -41.42 -2.29 -0.67
N ASP A 55 -40.13 -2.37 -0.99
CA ASP A 55 -39.64 -2.64 -2.35
C ASP A 55 -40.09 -4.06 -2.75
N HIS A 56 -41.03 -4.13 -3.68
CA HIS A 56 -41.50 -5.37 -4.28
C HIS A 56 -40.72 -5.77 -5.54
N SER A 57 -39.49 -5.25 -5.70
CA SER A 57 -38.61 -5.73 -6.75
C SER A 57 -38.38 -7.23 -6.61
N PRO A 58 -38.55 -8.03 -7.68
CA PRO A 58 -38.36 -9.47 -7.58
C PRO A 58 -36.90 -9.74 -7.17
N ARG A 59 -36.73 -10.31 -5.99
CA ARG A 59 -35.42 -10.70 -5.44
C ARG A 59 -34.71 -11.59 -6.46
N ALA A 60 -33.62 -11.11 -7.02
CA ALA A 60 -32.81 -11.89 -7.94
C ALA A 60 -32.48 -13.25 -7.31
N LYS A 61 -32.78 -14.33 -8.02
CA LYS A 61 -32.45 -15.68 -7.56
C LYS A 61 -30.94 -15.74 -7.29
N PRO A 62 -30.51 -16.31 -6.16
CA PRO A 62 -29.09 -16.45 -5.89
C PRO A 62 -28.44 -17.25 -7.02
N VAL A 63 -27.48 -16.61 -7.69
CA VAL A 63 -26.62 -17.30 -8.65
C VAL A 63 -25.84 -18.34 -7.85
N ALA A 64 -26.06 -19.62 -8.14
CA ALA A 64 -25.31 -20.70 -7.52
C ALA A 64 -23.83 -20.51 -7.87
N VAL A 65 -23.05 -20.05 -6.88
CA VAL A 65 -21.60 -20.03 -6.97
C VAL A 65 -21.17 -21.49 -6.96
N GLN A 66 -20.79 -22.03 -8.10
CA GLN A 66 -20.21 -23.36 -8.18
C GLN A 66 -18.95 -23.37 -7.29
N ALA A 67 -18.95 -24.29 -6.32
CA ALA A 67 -17.75 -24.53 -5.51
C ALA A 67 -16.57 -24.84 -6.47
N PRO A 68 -15.39 -24.24 -6.23
CA PRO A 68 -14.23 -24.50 -7.07
C PRO A 68 -13.95 -26.01 -7.03
N LYS A 69 -13.86 -26.60 -8.24
CA LYS A 69 -13.50 -28.00 -8.41
C LYS A 69 -12.16 -28.22 -7.72
N GLN A 70 -12.13 -28.99 -6.63
CA GLN A 70 -10.88 -29.35 -5.98
C GLN A 70 -10.01 -30.11 -6.99
N LEU A 71 -8.97 -29.43 -7.51
CA LEU A 71 -7.93 -30.14 -8.24
C LEU A 71 -7.20 -31.02 -7.24
N ALA A 72 -7.23 -32.32 -7.46
CA ALA A 72 -6.37 -33.26 -6.77
C ALA A 72 -4.91 -32.89 -7.07
N ALA A 73 -4.24 -32.25 -6.11
CA ALA A 73 -2.86 -31.85 -6.25
C ALA A 73 -1.97 -33.08 -6.26
N SER A 74 -1.21 -33.31 -7.32
CA SER A 74 -0.09 -34.25 -7.31
C SER A 74 0.98 -33.75 -6.32
N ALA A 75 1.80 -34.64 -5.75
CA ALA A 75 2.85 -34.27 -4.78
C ALA A 75 3.82 -33.20 -5.35
N SER A 76 4.09 -33.22 -6.65
CA SER A 76 4.88 -32.19 -7.35
C SER A 76 4.21 -30.81 -7.41
N SER A 77 2.88 -30.77 -7.49
CA SER A 77 2.10 -29.54 -7.49
C SER A 77 2.12 -28.85 -6.11
N GLY A 78 2.15 -29.62 -5.02
CA GLY A 78 2.27 -29.08 -3.67
C GLY A 78 3.61 -28.40 -3.40
N ASP A 79 4.69 -28.91 -3.95
CA ASP A 79 6.02 -28.29 -3.83
C ASP A 79 6.09 -26.96 -4.59
N LEU A 80 5.59 -26.91 -5.82
CA LEU A 80 5.54 -25.68 -6.60
C LEU A 80 4.67 -24.61 -5.91
N GLN A 81 3.50 -24.98 -5.42
CA GLN A 81 2.61 -24.08 -4.69
C GLN A 81 3.34 -23.46 -3.50
N ARG A 82 3.98 -24.26 -2.67
CA ARG A 82 4.74 -23.80 -1.52
C ARG A 82 5.90 -22.88 -1.91
N ARG A 83 6.63 -23.20 -2.95
CA ARG A 83 7.75 -22.36 -3.44
C ARG A 83 7.26 -21.00 -3.94
N VAL A 84 6.14 -20.97 -4.64
CA VAL A 84 5.49 -19.74 -5.09
C VAL A 84 5.03 -18.90 -3.89
N GLU A 85 4.37 -19.50 -2.91
CA GLU A 85 3.95 -18.80 -1.70
C GLU A 85 5.13 -18.20 -0.94
N GLN A 86 6.19 -18.97 -0.72
CA GLN A 86 7.41 -18.48 -0.05
C GLN A 86 8.06 -17.35 -0.82
N PHE A 87 8.05 -17.39 -2.15
CA PHE A 87 8.56 -16.30 -2.99
C PHE A 87 7.74 -15.02 -2.81
N LEU A 88 6.41 -15.11 -2.82
CA LEU A 88 5.53 -13.95 -2.64
C LEU A 88 5.63 -13.37 -1.22
N PHE A 89 5.77 -14.22 -0.21
CA PHE A 89 5.99 -13.75 1.17
C PHE A 89 7.34 -13.04 1.32
N ALA A 90 8.41 -13.59 0.76
CA ALA A 90 9.73 -12.94 0.75
C ALA A 90 9.70 -11.60 0.00
N GLN A 91 8.97 -11.54 -1.13
CA GLN A 91 8.77 -10.29 -1.87
C GLN A 91 8.13 -9.20 -1.00
N SER A 92 7.06 -9.52 -0.26
CA SER A 92 6.38 -8.56 0.62
C SER A 92 7.26 -8.11 1.79
N GLU A 93 8.03 -9.02 2.38
CA GLU A 93 9.00 -8.68 3.43
C GLU A 93 10.06 -7.68 2.95
N LEU A 94 10.55 -7.81 1.71
CA LEU A 94 11.50 -6.85 1.14
C LEU A 94 10.90 -5.45 1.03
N LEU A 95 9.63 -5.34 0.66
CA LEU A 95 8.91 -4.07 0.59
C LEU A 95 8.70 -3.46 1.98
N ASP A 96 8.24 -4.25 2.94
CA ASP A 96 7.95 -3.79 4.31
C ASP A 96 9.21 -3.36 5.06
N HIS A 97 10.32 -4.05 4.83
CA HIS A 97 11.62 -3.69 5.38
C HIS A 97 12.39 -2.66 4.55
N LYS A 98 11.82 -2.18 3.45
CA LYS A 98 12.45 -1.18 2.55
C LYS A 98 13.76 -1.66 1.92
N HIS A 99 13.89 -2.97 1.73
CA HIS A 99 14.99 -3.58 0.98
C HIS A 99 14.71 -3.47 -0.53
N TRP A 100 14.54 -2.24 -0.98
CA TRP A 100 14.03 -1.93 -2.31
C TRP A 100 14.93 -2.40 -3.44
N GLN A 101 16.26 -2.37 -3.25
CA GLN A 101 17.17 -2.87 -4.27
C GLN A 101 17.00 -4.38 -4.43
N ASP A 102 16.88 -5.12 -3.32
CA ASP A 102 16.67 -6.56 -3.34
C ASP A 102 15.32 -6.92 -4.00
N TYR A 103 14.28 -6.11 -3.74
CA TYR A 103 12.99 -6.24 -4.43
C TYR A 103 13.12 -6.01 -5.95
N ILE A 104 13.80 -4.93 -6.38
CA ILE A 104 14.04 -4.64 -7.80
C ILE A 104 14.85 -5.78 -8.46
N ASP A 105 15.75 -6.39 -7.71
CA ASP A 105 16.55 -7.52 -8.20
C ASP A 105 15.74 -8.81 -8.37
N LEU A 106 14.56 -8.93 -7.74
CA LEU A 106 13.60 -10.00 -8.05
C LEU A 106 12.98 -9.83 -9.43
N VAL A 107 12.91 -8.62 -9.97
CA VAL A 107 12.32 -8.34 -11.28
C VAL A 107 13.29 -8.78 -12.39
N ALA A 108 12.77 -9.47 -13.40
CA ALA A 108 13.52 -9.83 -14.60
C ALA A 108 13.98 -8.57 -15.35
N ASP A 109 14.96 -8.69 -16.25
CA ASP A 109 15.46 -7.51 -16.95
C ASP A 109 14.42 -6.89 -17.89
N ASP A 110 13.51 -7.71 -18.43
CA ASP A 110 12.31 -7.34 -19.20
C ASP A 110 11.04 -7.27 -18.34
N GLY A 111 11.18 -7.26 -17.01
CA GLY A 111 10.07 -7.31 -16.10
C GLY A 111 9.40 -5.96 -15.87
N VAL A 112 8.10 -6.00 -15.57
CA VAL A 112 7.25 -4.81 -15.39
C VAL A 112 6.43 -4.91 -14.11
N TYR A 113 6.41 -3.79 -13.37
CA TYR A 113 5.44 -3.52 -12.32
C TYR A 113 4.31 -2.66 -12.90
N TRP A 114 3.09 -3.15 -12.85
CA TRP A 114 1.96 -2.49 -13.46
C TRP A 114 0.75 -2.40 -12.52
N MET A 115 0.27 -1.18 -12.30
CA MET A 115 -0.96 -0.90 -11.58
C MET A 115 -1.91 -0.14 -12.50
N PRO A 116 -2.87 -0.83 -13.16
CA PRO A 116 -3.84 -0.20 -14.04
C PRO A 116 -4.80 0.71 -13.29
N VAL A 117 -5.39 1.69 -13.98
CA VAL A 117 -6.47 2.52 -13.44
C VAL A 117 -7.76 1.72 -13.32
N THR A 118 -8.00 0.80 -14.26
CA THR A 118 -9.18 -0.08 -14.25
C THR A 118 -8.77 -1.54 -14.44
N THR A 119 -9.50 -2.45 -13.82
CA THR A 119 -9.25 -3.90 -13.91
C THR A 119 -9.47 -4.46 -15.32
N GLY A 120 -10.20 -3.74 -16.18
CA GLY A 120 -10.46 -4.14 -17.59
C GLY A 120 -9.29 -3.89 -18.55
N GLN A 121 -8.25 -3.16 -18.13
CA GLN A 121 -7.06 -2.94 -18.97
C GLN A 121 -6.29 -4.25 -19.17
N THR A 122 -5.93 -4.54 -20.42
CA THR A 122 -5.18 -5.75 -20.79
C THR A 122 -3.71 -5.51 -21.06
N GLU A 123 -3.35 -4.26 -21.37
CA GLU A 123 -2.00 -3.85 -21.76
C GLU A 123 -1.56 -2.66 -20.92
N TRP A 124 -0.29 -2.63 -20.58
CA TRP A 124 0.30 -1.54 -19.80
C TRP A 124 0.82 -0.41 -20.70
N GLU A 125 1.20 -0.74 -21.95
CA GLU A 125 1.66 0.24 -22.92
C GLU A 125 0.49 1.02 -23.52
N GLY A 126 0.69 2.34 -23.70
CA GLY A 126 -0.30 3.20 -24.35
C GLY A 126 -1.60 3.44 -23.56
N SER A 127 -1.75 2.91 -22.36
CA SER A 127 -2.91 3.10 -21.50
C SER A 127 -2.56 3.84 -20.22
N PRO A 128 -3.40 4.76 -19.72
CA PRO A 128 -3.20 5.41 -18.43
C PRO A 128 -3.08 4.38 -17.32
N SER A 129 -2.09 4.53 -16.46
CA SER A 129 -1.83 3.64 -15.33
C SER A 129 -1.50 4.44 -14.07
N ILE A 130 -1.80 3.90 -12.89
CA ILE A 130 -1.31 4.47 -11.63
C ILE A 130 0.22 4.29 -11.58
N PHE A 131 0.68 3.08 -11.92
CA PHE A 131 2.08 2.76 -12.16
C PHE A 131 2.20 1.90 -13.42
N ALA A 132 3.21 2.17 -14.22
CA ALA A 132 3.69 1.32 -15.31
C ALA A 132 5.21 1.50 -15.36
N GLU A 133 5.95 0.60 -14.73
CA GLU A 133 7.37 0.76 -14.47
C GLU A 133 8.13 -0.49 -14.89
N ASP A 134 9.04 -0.31 -15.83
CA ASP A 134 10.09 -1.28 -16.09
C ASP A 134 11.18 -1.20 -15.02
N LYS A 135 12.09 -2.14 -15.02
CA LYS A 135 13.18 -2.22 -14.05
C LYS A 135 14.07 -0.96 -14.00
N PRO A 136 14.44 -0.28 -15.10
CA PRO A 136 15.08 1.02 -15.09
C PRO A 136 14.27 2.11 -14.38
N MET A 137 12.97 2.21 -14.64
CA MET A 137 12.10 3.20 -14.03
C MET A 137 11.93 2.94 -12.51
N MET A 138 11.88 1.68 -12.09
CA MET A 138 11.86 1.31 -10.67
C MET A 138 13.11 1.82 -9.94
N ARG A 139 14.29 1.73 -10.57
CA ARG A 139 15.54 2.29 -10.02
C ARG A 139 15.48 3.82 -9.90
N VAL A 140 14.93 4.51 -10.90
CA VAL A 140 14.73 5.97 -10.86
C VAL A 140 13.78 6.35 -9.72
N ARG A 141 12.67 5.64 -9.53
CA ARG A 141 11.76 5.84 -8.40
C ARG A 141 12.49 5.70 -7.07
N MET A 142 13.27 4.64 -6.92
CA MET A 142 14.03 4.39 -5.70
C MET A 142 15.03 5.52 -5.41
N GLY A 143 15.75 5.99 -6.41
CA GLY A 143 16.65 7.13 -6.28
C GLY A 143 15.93 8.40 -5.79
N ARG A 144 14.66 8.59 -6.18
CA ARG A 144 13.85 9.73 -5.67
C ARG A 144 13.43 9.53 -4.22
N VAL A 145 13.03 8.32 -3.85
CA VAL A 145 12.59 8.01 -2.47
C VAL A 145 13.73 8.17 -1.47
N THR A 146 14.93 7.75 -1.84
CA THR A 146 16.12 7.78 -0.98
C THR A 146 16.89 9.10 -1.04
N HIS A 147 16.48 10.05 -1.89
CA HIS A 147 17.20 11.31 -2.06
C HIS A 147 17.14 12.18 -0.80
N PRO A 148 18.26 12.76 -0.32
CA PRO A 148 18.29 13.57 0.91
C PRO A 148 17.32 14.75 0.91
N ASN A 149 17.02 15.32 -0.26
CA ASN A 149 16.10 16.45 -0.42
C ASN A 149 14.68 16.03 -0.78
N ALA A 150 14.31 14.77 -0.59
CA ALA A 150 12.96 14.27 -0.85
C ALA A 150 12.01 14.59 0.31
N TRP A 151 11.70 15.86 0.52
CA TRP A 151 10.83 16.34 1.61
C TRP A 151 9.47 15.65 1.66
N SER A 152 8.94 15.24 0.51
CA SER A 152 7.68 14.48 0.42
C SER A 152 7.77 13.09 1.08
N GLN A 153 8.99 12.58 1.30
CA GLN A 153 9.24 11.29 1.91
C GLN A 153 9.41 11.35 3.44
N ALA A 154 9.48 12.55 4.00
CA ALA A 154 9.64 12.75 5.45
C ALA A 154 8.28 13.03 6.14
N PRO A 155 7.95 12.33 7.26
CA PRO A 155 8.64 11.15 7.75
C PRO A 155 8.44 9.95 6.82
N MET A 156 9.38 9.01 6.87
CA MET A 156 9.27 7.77 6.11
C MET A 156 8.02 7.00 6.56
N TRP A 157 7.30 6.44 5.59
CA TRP A 157 6.14 5.58 5.85
C TRP A 157 6.56 4.18 6.33
N ALA A 158 5.65 3.48 7.00
CA ALA A 158 5.74 2.06 7.25
C ALA A 158 4.63 1.33 6.48
N THR A 159 4.93 0.15 5.98
CA THR A 159 3.96 -0.72 5.30
C THR A 159 3.91 -2.08 5.95
N ASN A 160 2.79 -2.74 5.80
CA ASN A 160 2.63 -4.14 6.16
C ASN A 160 1.73 -4.81 5.11
N HIS A 161 2.31 -5.79 4.41
CA HIS A 161 1.62 -6.56 3.39
C HIS A 161 1.20 -7.92 3.93
N VAL A 162 -0.04 -8.30 3.66
CA VAL A 162 -0.56 -9.64 3.91
C VAL A 162 -0.96 -10.24 2.56
N ILE A 163 -0.31 -11.34 2.19
CA ILE A 163 -0.57 -12.07 0.94
C ILE A 163 -1.34 -13.35 1.27
N GLY A 164 -2.39 -13.61 0.51
CA GLY A 164 -3.21 -14.81 0.70
C GLY A 164 -3.90 -15.27 -0.58
N ASN A 165 -4.62 -16.37 -0.46
CA ASN A 165 -5.40 -16.95 -1.57
C ASN A 165 -4.55 -17.15 -2.84
N VAL A 166 -3.32 -17.64 -2.65
CA VAL A 166 -2.37 -17.88 -3.74
C VAL A 166 -2.83 -19.06 -4.59
N VAL A 167 -3.02 -18.82 -5.88
CA VAL A 167 -3.49 -19.82 -6.85
C VAL A 167 -2.58 -19.77 -8.07
N ILE A 168 -2.00 -20.90 -8.41
CA ILE A 168 -1.31 -21.11 -9.67
C ILE A 168 -2.38 -21.29 -10.75
N GLU A 169 -2.55 -20.29 -11.63
CA GLU A 169 -3.55 -20.35 -12.72
C GLU A 169 -3.01 -21.11 -13.93
N LYS A 170 -1.70 -21.03 -14.16
CA LYS A 170 -1.05 -21.71 -15.27
C LYS A 170 0.39 -22.08 -14.91
N GLU A 171 0.77 -23.30 -15.16
CA GLU A 171 2.16 -23.76 -15.11
C GLU A 171 2.66 -24.08 -16.51
N GLY A 172 3.75 -23.42 -16.91
CA GLY A 172 4.50 -23.70 -18.14
C GLY A 172 5.91 -24.22 -17.82
N ALA A 173 6.64 -24.62 -18.85
CA ALA A 173 8.01 -25.09 -18.70
C ALA A 173 8.94 -24.04 -18.09
N LYS A 174 8.81 -22.78 -18.52
CA LYS A 174 9.67 -21.65 -18.12
C LYS A 174 8.98 -20.65 -17.20
N GLU A 175 7.67 -20.55 -17.26
CA GLU A 175 6.87 -19.50 -16.59
C GLU A 175 5.72 -20.11 -15.80
N VAL A 176 5.34 -19.40 -14.73
CA VAL A 176 4.18 -19.72 -13.89
C VAL A 176 3.33 -18.48 -13.77
N THR A 177 2.02 -18.57 -14.07
CA THR A 177 1.07 -17.48 -13.83
C THR A 177 0.37 -17.72 -12.50
N VAL A 178 0.43 -16.73 -11.64
CA VAL A 178 -0.08 -16.79 -10.27
C VAL A 178 -1.05 -15.65 -10.02
N ARG A 179 -2.15 -15.97 -9.38
CA ARG A 179 -3.08 -14.99 -8.81
C ARG A 179 -3.06 -15.11 -7.29
N SER A 180 -3.00 -13.96 -6.62
CA SER A 180 -3.13 -13.90 -5.16
C SER A 180 -3.98 -12.71 -4.73
N ARG A 181 -4.39 -12.68 -3.48
CA ARG A 181 -5.00 -11.51 -2.84
C ARG A 181 -3.97 -10.83 -1.98
N PHE A 182 -4.07 -9.51 -1.88
CA PHE A 182 -3.26 -8.76 -0.95
C PHE A 182 -4.12 -7.81 -0.13
N HIS A 183 -3.63 -7.53 1.06
CA HIS A 183 -4.03 -6.39 1.87
C HIS A 183 -2.75 -5.70 2.36
N MET A 184 -2.65 -4.40 2.10
CA MET A 184 -1.54 -3.58 2.59
C MET A 184 -2.07 -2.50 3.50
N MET A 185 -1.43 -2.33 4.63
CA MET A 185 -1.57 -1.17 5.50
C MET A 185 -0.36 -0.25 5.27
N GLU A 186 -0.61 1.03 5.09
CA GLU A 186 0.42 2.07 5.12
C GLU A 186 0.19 2.98 6.32
N LEU A 187 1.22 3.14 7.14
CA LEU A 187 1.24 4.14 8.21
C LEU A 187 2.15 5.29 7.81
N ARG A 188 1.62 6.49 7.77
CA ARG A 188 2.40 7.70 7.55
C ARG A 188 1.99 8.78 8.54
N ARG A 189 2.92 9.19 9.41
CA ARG A 189 2.61 9.99 10.60
C ARG A 189 1.56 9.25 11.44
N ASP A 190 0.43 9.91 11.75
CA ASP A 190 -0.68 9.31 12.52
C ASP A 190 -1.80 8.78 11.62
N ASN A 191 -1.61 8.82 10.30
CA ASN A 191 -2.62 8.37 9.33
C ASN A 191 -2.33 6.96 8.84
N VAL A 192 -3.34 6.11 8.94
CA VAL A 192 -3.33 4.75 8.40
C VAL A 192 -4.18 4.71 7.15
N ARG A 193 -3.62 4.15 6.07
CA ARG A 193 -4.36 3.83 4.85
C ARG A 193 -4.36 2.34 4.62
N HIS A 194 -5.44 1.85 4.06
CA HIS A 194 -5.59 0.45 3.69
C HIS A 194 -5.76 0.34 2.18
N PHE A 195 -5.04 -0.59 1.60
CA PHE A 195 -5.12 -0.96 0.19
C PHE A 195 -5.37 -2.45 0.10
N GLY A 196 -6.14 -2.85 -0.89
CA GLY A 196 -6.43 -4.26 -1.09
C GLY A 196 -6.80 -4.53 -2.54
N GLY A 197 -6.54 -5.75 -2.97
CA GLY A 197 -6.80 -6.10 -4.35
C GLY A 197 -6.35 -7.50 -4.73
N THR A 198 -6.02 -7.62 -6.00
CA THR A 198 -5.53 -8.85 -6.60
C THR A 198 -4.18 -8.60 -7.23
N TYR A 199 -3.21 -9.45 -6.90
CA TYR A 199 -2.00 -9.58 -7.69
C TYR A 199 -2.16 -10.63 -8.78
N ARG A 200 -1.60 -10.32 -9.94
CA ARG A 200 -1.35 -11.28 -11.01
C ARG A 200 0.13 -11.23 -11.36
N HIS A 201 0.81 -12.32 -11.08
CA HIS A 201 2.23 -12.45 -11.39
C HIS A 201 2.45 -13.38 -12.58
N THR A 202 3.35 -12.98 -13.46
CA THR A 202 4.04 -13.92 -14.36
C THR A 202 5.45 -14.09 -13.82
N LEU A 203 5.74 -15.28 -13.30
CA LEU A 203 7.00 -15.63 -12.70
C LEU A 203 7.83 -16.50 -13.67
N VAL A 204 9.06 -16.10 -13.95
CA VAL A 204 10.01 -16.90 -14.73
C VAL A 204 10.80 -17.80 -13.77
N LYS A 205 10.86 -19.09 -14.05
CA LYS A 205 11.68 -20.05 -13.29
C LYS A 205 13.17 -19.72 -13.51
N SER A 206 13.90 -19.47 -12.43
CA SER A 206 15.31 -19.06 -12.46
C SER A 206 16.10 -19.82 -11.39
N GLY A 207 16.92 -20.78 -11.80
CA GLY A 207 17.57 -21.70 -10.86
C GLY A 207 16.56 -22.39 -9.96
N ASN A 208 16.76 -22.29 -8.65
CA ASN A 208 15.82 -22.83 -7.65
C ASN A 208 14.71 -21.87 -7.25
N GLY A 209 14.65 -20.66 -7.83
CA GLY A 209 13.70 -19.61 -7.48
C GLY A 209 12.91 -19.09 -8.68
N PHE A 210 12.50 -17.84 -8.56
CA PHE A 210 11.73 -17.14 -9.58
C PHE A 210 12.25 -15.73 -9.79
N LYS A 211 11.96 -15.16 -10.98
CA LYS A 211 12.05 -13.74 -11.29
C LYS A 211 10.68 -13.25 -11.73
N ILE A 212 10.35 -12.00 -11.42
CA ILE A 212 9.09 -11.36 -11.77
C ILE A 212 9.21 -10.81 -13.19
N LYS A 213 8.46 -11.38 -14.14
CA LYS A 213 8.33 -10.82 -15.49
C LYS A 213 7.17 -9.80 -15.55
N LEU A 214 6.10 -10.06 -14.82
CA LEU A 214 5.00 -9.13 -14.64
C LEU A 214 4.50 -9.23 -13.21
N GLN A 215 4.40 -8.08 -12.54
CA GLN A 215 3.57 -7.92 -11.34
C GLN A 215 2.48 -6.92 -11.68
N ARG A 216 1.29 -7.43 -11.92
CA ARG A 216 0.09 -6.60 -12.09
C ARG A 216 -0.65 -6.48 -10.77
N VAL A 217 -1.04 -5.26 -10.41
CA VAL A 217 -1.71 -4.91 -9.15
C VAL A 217 -3.08 -4.32 -9.45
N ASP A 218 -4.12 -5.15 -9.40
CA ASP A 218 -5.51 -4.70 -9.57
C ASP A 218 -6.07 -4.26 -8.21
N MET A 219 -6.07 -2.96 -7.93
CA MET A 219 -6.58 -2.42 -6.68
C MET A 219 -8.10 -2.26 -6.70
N PHE A 220 -8.80 -2.58 -5.59
CA PHE A 220 -10.24 -2.37 -5.47
C PHE A 220 -10.62 -0.88 -5.50
N ASN A 221 -9.77 -0.04 -4.95
CA ASN A 221 -9.99 1.40 -4.86
C ASN A 221 -9.10 2.21 -5.83
N SER A 222 -8.74 1.64 -6.98
CA SER A 222 -7.86 2.29 -7.96
C SER A 222 -8.35 3.66 -8.42
N GLN A 223 -9.66 3.89 -8.44
CA GLN A 223 -10.30 5.14 -8.85
C GLN A 223 -10.84 5.97 -7.67
N ALA A 224 -10.58 5.55 -6.44
CA ALA A 224 -10.99 6.32 -5.26
C ALA A 224 -10.15 7.60 -5.12
N PRO A 225 -10.68 8.65 -4.48
CA PRO A 225 -9.87 9.80 -4.12
C PRO A 225 -8.82 9.38 -3.08
N TYR A 226 -7.56 9.76 -3.35
CA TYR A 226 -6.47 9.59 -2.41
C TYR A 226 -6.14 10.94 -1.76
N ASP A 227 -5.98 10.95 -0.44
CA ASP A 227 -5.59 12.17 0.29
C ASP A 227 -4.21 12.66 -0.14
N TYR A 228 -3.35 11.77 -0.59
CA TYR A 228 -2.04 12.06 -1.15
C TYR A 228 -1.58 10.97 -2.12
N VAL A 229 -0.62 11.32 -2.96
CA VAL A 229 -0.08 10.41 -3.98
C VAL A 229 0.48 9.14 -3.33
N LEU A 230 0.18 7.99 -3.95
CA LEU A 230 0.78 6.72 -3.57
C LEU A 230 2.28 6.76 -3.86
N GLN A 231 3.10 6.61 -2.81
CA GLN A 231 4.56 6.72 -2.91
C GLN A 231 5.25 5.35 -2.98
N VAL A 232 4.58 4.33 -2.46
CA VAL A 232 5.10 2.97 -2.28
C VAL A 232 4.61 2.04 -3.37
N TRP A 233 5.37 0.98 -3.62
CA TRP A 233 4.84 -0.18 -4.31
C TRP A 233 3.91 -0.95 -3.36
N VAL A 234 2.82 -1.40 -3.93
CA VAL A 234 1.80 -2.18 -3.23
C VAL A 234 1.99 -3.65 -3.56
#